data_e0a5a1439779af0c61f61796cb988b78
#
_entry.id   e0a5a1439779af0c61f61796cb988b78
#
_cell.length_a   1.000
_cell.length_b   1.000
_cell.length_c   1.000
_cell.angle_alpha   90.00
_cell.angle_beta   90.00
_cell.angle_gamma   90.00
#
_symmetry.space_group_name_H-M   'P 1'
#
loop_
_entity.id
_entity.type
_entity.pdbx_description
1 polymer ?
#
loop_
_entity_poly.entity_id
_entity_poly.type
_entity_poly.pdbx_seq_one_letter_code
_entity_poly.pdbx_strand_id
1 'polypeptide(L)'
;MSFPTTPLWRLTKRHLVVTERTPDGSYWTTVYPAREDAQETIGRFGVVFDGVDFDYPCGKYSRSYETVDDARKGHDKAVMEVDTDERSDKPGGGD
;
A
#
# COMPACT_ATOMS: atom_id res chain seq x y z
N MET A 1 -21.29 -0.47 9.60
CA MET A 1 -20.86 0.63 8.74
C MET A 1 -20.03 0.11 7.59
N SER A 2 -20.29 0.64 6.42
CA SER A 2 -19.60 0.14 5.24
C SER A 2 -18.16 0.63 5.20
N PHE A 3 -17.35 -0.13 4.48
CA PHE A 3 -15.99 0.27 4.16
C PHE A 3 -16.05 1.57 3.35
N PRO A 4 -15.18 2.53 3.62
CA PRO A 4 -15.21 3.77 2.83
C PRO A 4 -15.02 3.46 1.36
N THR A 5 -15.70 4.20 0.51
CA THR A 5 -15.52 4.05 -0.92
C THR A 5 -14.10 4.41 -1.34
N THR A 6 -13.47 5.27 -0.55
CA THR A 6 -12.07 5.63 -0.77
C THR A 6 -11.18 4.52 -0.24
N PRO A 7 -10.25 4.01 -1.02
CA PRO A 7 -9.35 2.97 -0.52
C PRO A 7 -8.46 3.50 0.60
N LEU A 8 -8.01 2.57 1.44
CA LEU A 8 -6.98 2.90 2.42
C LEU A 8 -5.64 2.92 1.70
N TRP A 9 -4.79 3.87 2.07
CA TRP A 9 -3.44 3.90 1.52
C TRP A 9 -2.46 4.43 2.54
N ARG A 10 -1.20 4.06 2.35
CA ARG A 10 -0.11 4.56 3.15
C ARG A 10 1.13 4.65 2.28
N LEU A 11 1.68 5.84 2.18
CA LEU A 11 2.94 6.05 1.47
C LEU A 11 4.07 5.89 2.47
N THR A 12 4.91 4.90 2.25
CA THR A 12 6.10 4.68 3.07
C THR A 12 7.29 5.33 2.37
N LYS A 13 8.48 5.03 2.86
CA LYS A 13 9.68 5.64 2.30
C LYS A 13 9.88 5.28 0.83
N ARG A 14 9.59 4.05 0.46
CA ARG A 14 9.83 3.57 -0.91
C ARG A 14 8.67 2.80 -1.51
N HIS A 15 7.51 2.82 -0.88
CA HIS A 15 6.37 2.04 -1.34
C HIS A 15 5.06 2.75 -1.07
N LEU A 16 4.06 2.36 -1.82
CA LEU A 16 2.69 2.77 -1.55
C LEU A 16 1.89 1.51 -1.26
N VAL A 17 1.27 1.45 -0.09
CA VAL A 17 0.41 0.34 0.31
C VAL A 17 -1.04 0.77 0.12
N VAL A 18 -1.79 0.01 -0.66
CA VAL A 18 -3.19 0.33 -0.97
C VAL A 18 -4.04 -0.88 -0.65
N THR A 19 -5.14 -0.65 0.06
CA THR A 19 -6.15 -1.67 0.29
C THR A 19 -7.48 -1.14 -0.20
N GLU A 20 -8.12 -1.88 -1.09
CA GLU A 20 -9.36 -1.43 -1.70
C GLU A 20 -10.33 -2.58 -1.81
N ARG A 21 -11.61 -2.22 -1.94
CA ARG A 21 -12.66 -3.19 -2.14
C ARG A 21 -12.71 -3.60 -3.59
N THR A 22 -12.82 -4.90 -3.82
CA THR A 22 -12.93 -5.43 -5.17
C THR A 22 -14.39 -5.50 -5.61
N PRO A 23 -14.65 -5.63 -6.90
CA PRO A 23 -16.03 -5.72 -7.38
C PRO A 23 -16.82 -6.90 -6.82
N ASP A 24 -16.15 -7.97 -6.42
CA ASP A 24 -16.85 -9.14 -5.86
C ASP A 24 -17.13 -9.02 -4.37
N GLY A 25 -16.79 -7.88 -3.76
CA GLY A 25 -17.08 -7.64 -2.36
C GLY A 25 -16.00 -8.00 -1.38
N SER A 26 -14.91 -8.54 -1.86
CA SER A 26 -13.77 -8.80 -0.99
C SER A 26 -12.84 -7.59 -0.97
N TYR A 27 -11.70 -7.72 -0.30
CA TYR A 27 -10.74 -6.63 -0.16
C TYR A 27 -9.37 -7.13 -0.59
N TRP A 28 -8.59 -6.23 -1.16
CA TRP A 28 -7.31 -6.61 -1.72
C TRP A 28 -6.27 -5.57 -1.33
N THR A 29 -5.14 -6.03 -0.80
CA THR A 29 -4.01 -5.16 -0.49
C THR A 29 -2.94 -5.35 -1.55
N THR A 30 -2.47 -4.24 -2.11
CA THR A 30 -1.40 -4.24 -3.10
C THR A 30 -0.35 -3.22 -2.67
N VAL A 31 0.91 -3.53 -2.94
CA VAL A 31 2.02 -2.63 -2.64
C VAL A 31 2.72 -2.31 -3.95
N TYR A 32 2.99 -1.04 -4.16
CA TYR A 32 3.68 -0.56 -5.36
C TYR A 32 5.00 0.10 -4.97
N PRO A 33 6.04 -0.06 -5.79
CA PRO A 33 7.30 0.65 -5.51
C PRO A 33 7.11 2.15 -5.72
N ALA A 34 7.79 2.92 -4.90
CA ALA A 34 7.74 4.37 -4.97
C ALA A 34 9.14 4.91 -4.80
N ARG A 35 9.40 6.04 -5.44
CA ARG A 35 10.69 6.72 -5.26
C ARG A 35 10.72 7.42 -3.90
N GLU A 36 11.92 7.76 -3.44
CA GLU A 36 12.06 8.41 -2.14
C GLU A 36 11.38 9.77 -2.10
N ASP A 37 11.27 10.43 -3.24
CA ASP A 37 10.61 11.72 -3.33
C ASP A 37 9.15 11.60 -3.69
N ALA A 38 8.59 10.40 -3.63
CA ALA A 38 7.18 10.20 -3.93
C ALA A 38 6.31 10.96 -2.94
N GLN A 39 5.22 11.50 -3.42
CA GLN A 39 4.30 12.26 -2.58
C GLN A 39 2.88 12.15 -3.07
N GLU A 40 1.95 12.36 -2.15
CA GLU A 40 0.56 12.42 -2.50
C GLU A 40 0.13 13.88 -2.64
N THR A 41 -0.76 14.11 -3.59
CA THR A 41 -1.31 15.44 -3.82
C THR A 41 -2.82 15.32 -3.95
N ILE A 42 -3.55 16.19 -3.30
CA ILE A 42 -5.00 16.20 -3.40
C ILE A 42 -5.38 17.05 -4.60
N GLY A 43 -5.99 16.41 -5.58
CA GLY A 43 -6.43 17.07 -6.79
C GLY A 43 -7.93 17.22 -6.84
N ARG A 44 -8.41 17.71 -7.97
CA ARG A 44 -9.83 17.94 -8.17
C ARG A 44 -10.64 16.64 -8.13
N PHE A 45 -10.07 15.56 -8.62
CA PHE A 45 -10.76 14.28 -8.75
C PHE A 45 -10.29 13.25 -7.73
N GLY A 46 -9.58 13.67 -6.71
CA GLY A 46 -9.12 12.77 -5.67
C GLY A 46 -7.62 12.90 -5.44
N VAL A 47 -7.06 11.83 -4.88
CA VAL A 47 -5.64 11.81 -4.52
C VAL A 47 -4.83 11.31 -5.70
N VAL A 48 -3.74 12.00 -5.97
CA VAL A 48 -2.78 11.62 -7.01
C VAL A 48 -1.44 11.33 -6.33
N PHE A 49 -0.80 10.25 -6.73
CA PHE A 49 0.50 9.88 -6.19
C PHE A 49 1.57 10.07 -7.26
N ASP A 50 2.54 10.93 -6.96
CA ASP A 50 3.69 11.14 -7.84
C ASP A 50 4.84 10.27 -7.38
N GLY A 51 5.55 9.69 -8.34
CA GLY A 51 6.73 8.88 -8.02
C GLY A 51 6.42 7.45 -7.65
N VAL A 52 5.20 7.00 -7.89
CA VAL A 52 4.80 5.63 -7.63
C VAL A 52 4.67 4.88 -8.95
N ASP A 53 5.23 3.68 -8.97
CA ASP A 53 5.22 2.84 -10.17
C ASP A 53 4.08 1.84 -10.10
N PHE A 54 2.94 2.20 -10.66
CA PHE A 54 1.75 1.37 -10.61
C PHE A 54 1.80 0.18 -11.57
N ASP A 55 2.79 0.15 -12.45
CA ASP A 55 2.92 -0.94 -13.42
C ASP A 55 3.62 -2.16 -12.84
N TYR A 56 4.24 -2.03 -11.67
CA TYR A 56 5.05 -3.11 -11.09
C TYR A 56 4.67 -3.38 -9.64
N PRO A 57 3.47 -3.92 -9.41
CA PRO A 57 3.08 -4.23 -8.03
C PRO A 57 4.00 -5.28 -7.40
N CYS A 58 4.27 -5.13 -6.11
CA CYS A 58 5.10 -6.06 -5.37
C CYS A 58 4.24 -7.22 -4.89
N GLY A 59 4.23 -8.30 -5.66
CA GLY A 59 3.34 -9.43 -5.40
C GLY A 59 3.51 -10.09 -4.05
N LYS A 60 4.71 -10.02 -3.48
CA LYS A 60 4.96 -10.70 -2.20
C LYS A 60 4.14 -10.12 -1.05
N TYR A 61 3.63 -8.92 -1.19
CA TYR A 61 2.79 -8.29 -0.17
C TYR A 61 1.31 -8.38 -0.49
N SER A 62 0.96 -8.88 -1.68
CA SER A 62 -0.44 -8.94 -2.10
C SER A 62 -1.21 -9.94 -1.26
N ARG A 63 -2.36 -9.52 -0.75
CA ARG A 63 -3.23 -10.38 0.05
C ARG A 63 -4.67 -9.98 -0.16
N SER A 64 -5.56 -10.94 0.01
CA SER A 64 -7.00 -10.69 -0.07
C SER A 64 -7.64 -10.99 1.28
N TYR A 65 -8.75 -10.32 1.54
CA TYR A 65 -9.46 -10.43 2.80
C TYR A 65 -10.96 -10.44 2.52
N GLU A 66 -11.72 -11.13 3.35
CA GLU A 66 -13.16 -11.24 3.15
C GLU A 66 -13.95 -10.22 3.95
N THR A 67 -13.37 -9.71 5.03
CA THR A 67 -14.07 -8.75 5.88
C THR A 67 -13.28 -7.45 5.97
N VAL A 68 -14.00 -6.38 6.31
CA VAL A 68 -13.37 -5.08 6.44
C VAL A 68 -12.40 -5.06 7.62
N ASP A 69 -12.72 -5.75 8.70
CA ASP A 69 -11.82 -5.79 9.86
C ASP A 69 -10.51 -6.47 9.52
N ASP A 70 -10.59 -7.61 8.81
CA ASP A 70 -9.39 -8.31 8.39
C ASP A 70 -8.59 -7.46 7.41
N ALA A 71 -9.28 -6.75 6.52
CA ALA A 71 -8.62 -5.90 5.54
C ALA A 71 -7.85 -4.76 6.23
N ARG A 72 -8.44 -4.16 7.26
CA ARG A 72 -7.76 -3.09 7.99
C ARG A 72 -6.54 -3.60 8.73
N LYS A 73 -6.69 -4.73 9.40
CA LYS A 73 -5.55 -5.35 10.09
C LYS A 73 -4.47 -5.75 9.11
N GLY A 74 -4.89 -6.30 7.97
CA GLY A 74 -3.95 -6.69 6.94
C GLY A 74 -3.23 -5.50 6.31
N HIS A 75 -3.94 -4.39 6.15
CA HIS A 75 -3.32 -3.17 5.64
C HIS A 75 -2.21 -2.70 6.60
N ASP A 76 -2.52 -2.62 7.88
CA ASP A 76 -1.54 -2.19 8.87
C ASP A 76 -0.35 -3.15 8.92
N LYS A 77 -0.62 -4.45 8.82
CA LYS A 77 0.44 -5.44 8.81
C LYS A 77 1.33 -5.29 7.58
N ALA A 78 0.71 -5.04 6.42
CA ALA A 78 1.48 -4.84 5.19
C ALA A 78 2.37 -3.60 5.30
N VAL A 79 1.85 -2.52 5.88
CA VAL A 79 2.65 -1.32 6.10
C VAL A 79 3.84 -1.63 6.99
N MET A 80 3.64 -2.39 8.06
CA MET A 80 4.74 -2.77 8.96
C MET A 80 5.76 -3.65 8.27
N GLU A 81 5.30 -4.60 7.46
CA GLU A 81 6.21 -5.48 6.73
C GLU A 81 7.05 -4.71 5.73
N VAL A 82 6.41 -3.81 4.99
CA VAL A 82 7.10 -2.98 4.01
C VAL A 82 8.11 -2.09 4.71
N ASP A 83 7.71 -1.46 5.81
CA ASP A 83 8.60 -0.58 6.56
C ASP A 83 9.81 -1.33 7.09
N THR A 84 9.59 -2.53 7.61
CA THR A 84 10.67 -3.39 8.09
C THR A 84 11.61 -3.76 6.96
N ASP A 85 11.06 -4.13 5.82
CA ASP A 85 11.88 -4.50 4.67
C ASP A 85 12.69 -3.32 4.16
N GLU A 86 12.11 -2.13 4.18
CA GLU A 86 12.84 -0.92 3.77
C GLU A 86 14.01 -0.63 4.69
N ARG A 87 13.83 -0.87 5.98
CA ARG A 87 14.90 -0.67 6.95
C ARG A 87 15.98 -1.74 6.82
N SER A 88 15.56 -2.96 6.52
CA SER A 88 16.50 -4.09 6.43
C SER A 88 17.31 -4.03 5.16
N ASP A 89 16.80 -3.41 4.14
CA ASP A 89 17.44 -3.35 2.83
C ASP A 89 18.45 -2.22 2.79
N LYS A 90 19.45 -2.31 3.64
CA LYS A 90 20.48 -1.30 3.68
C LYS A 90 21.60 -1.65 2.72
N PRO A 91 21.99 -0.71 1.88
CA PRO A 91 23.16 -0.93 1.07
C PRO A 91 24.36 -1.12 1.98
N GLY A 92 25.23 -1.97 1.58
CA GLY A 92 26.39 -2.22 2.37
C GLY A 92 26.14 -3.19 3.48
N GLY A 93 25.09 -3.76 3.44
CA GLY A 93 24.94 -4.71 4.23
C GLY A 93 24.82 -4.76 5.50
N GLY A 94 24.36 -4.44 5.56
CA GLY A 94 24.19 -4.92 6.57
C GLY A 94 24.85 -5.46 7.55
N ASP A 95 25.01 -5.40 7.71
CA ASP A 95 25.53 -5.85 8.53
C ASP A 95 25.34 -6.00 8.97
#